data_4f7c255b0452eb6f4ca8acc6a426fb1f
#
_entry.id   4f7c255b0452eb6f4ca8acc6a426fb1f
#
_cell.length_a   1.000
_cell.length_b   1.000
_cell.length_c   1.000
_cell.angle_alpha   90.00
_cell.angle_beta   90.00
_cell.angle_gamma   90.00
#
_symmetry.space_group_name_H-M   'P 1'
#
loop_
_entity.id
_entity.type
_entity.pdbx_description
1 polymer ?
#
loop_
_entity_poly.entity_id
_entity_poly.type
_entity_poly.pdbx_seq_one_letter_code
_entity_poly.pdbx_strand_id
1 'polypeptide(L)'
;LFALPGAFTPTCSSNHLPRYDELFEEFKSHGVDQIICLSVNDAFVMFQWSKHLGTKNIFMLPDGNGEFTRKMGMLVEKSNLGFGMRSWRYSMLVNDMVIEKMFVEPDFADNCPTDPFQSSDADTMMAFLKGSTSPGIAKPHAFVG
;
A
#
# COMPACT_ATOMS: atom_id res chain seq x y z
N LEU A 1 2.56 -4.07 3.39
CA LEU A 1 1.22 -3.50 3.14
C LEU A 1 1.37 -2.13 2.50
N PHE A 2 0.67 -1.88 1.46
CA PHE A 2 0.54 -0.54 0.92
C PHE A 2 -0.94 -0.16 0.84
N ALA A 3 -1.23 1.10 1.06
CA ALA A 3 -2.58 1.64 1.06
C ALA A 3 -2.69 2.79 0.07
N LEU A 4 -3.88 2.93 -0.49
CA LEU A 4 -4.12 3.88 -1.56
C LEU A 4 -5.56 4.40 -1.51
N PRO A 5 -5.83 5.54 -2.16
CA PRO A 5 -7.15 6.19 -2.08
C PRO A 5 -8.31 5.42 -2.69
N GLY A 6 -8.07 4.59 -3.69
CA GLY A 6 -9.21 3.86 -4.23
C GLY A 6 -8.91 2.95 -5.40
N ALA A 7 -9.65 1.83 -5.42
CA ALA A 7 -9.70 0.93 -6.56
C ALA A 7 -10.20 1.68 -7.80
N PHE A 8 -9.68 1.31 -8.97
CA PHE A 8 -10.01 1.88 -10.26
C PHE A 8 -9.65 3.36 -10.46
N THR A 9 -8.95 3.97 -9.51
CA THR A 9 -8.46 5.33 -9.67
C THR A 9 -7.14 5.35 -10.44
N PRO A 10 -6.77 6.47 -11.12
CA PRO A 10 -5.67 6.47 -12.08
C PRO A 10 -4.30 6.02 -11.54
N THR A 11 -3.76 6.72 -10.55
CA THR A 11 -2.42 6.41 -10.00
C THR A 11 -2.38 5.04 -9.35
N CYS A 12 -3.42 4.68 -8.63
CA CYS A 12 -3.53 3.39 -7.95
C CYS A 12 -3.52 2.23 -8.95
N SER A 13 -4.22 2.39 -10.08
CA SER A 13 -4.37 1.36 -11.11
C SER A 13 -3.20 1.29 -12.07
N SER A 14 -2.56 2.42 -12.36
CA SER A 14 -1.52 2.49 -13.39
C SER A 14 -0.12 2.27 -12.83
N ASN A 15 0.14 2.72 -11.61
CA ASN A 15 1.50 2.79 -11.08
C ASN A 15 1.69 2.08 -9.75
N HIS A 16 0.81 2.29 -8.79
CA HIS A 16 1.05 1.82 -7.42
C HIS A 16 0.95 0.30 -7.30
N LEU A 17 -0.23 -0.25 -7.55
CA LEU A 17 -0.46 -1.69 -7.40
C LEU A 17 0.32 -2.53 -8.42
N PRO A 18 0.33 -2.19 -9.72
CA PRO A 18 1.00 -3.06 -10.68
C PRO A 18 2.49 -3.26 -10.41
N ARG A 19 3.18 -2.23 -9.93
CA ARG A 19 4.61 -2.36 -9.65
C ARG A 19 4.89 -3.28 -8.46
N TYR A 20 4.06 -3.25 -7.43
CA TYR A 20 4.17 -4.21 -6.32
C TYR A 20 3.96 -5.65 -6.81
N ASP A 21 2.97 -5.89 -7.66
CA ASP A 21 2.71 -7.20 -8.22
C ASP A 21 3.88 -7.69 -9.09
N GLU A 22 4.42 -6.80 -9.90
CA GLU A 22 5.57 -7.07 -10.76
C GLU A 22 6.81 -7.48 -9.96
N LEU A 23 7.06 -6.83 -8.83
CA LEU A 23 8.23 -7.07 -7.99
C LEU A 23 8.01 -8.14 -6.91
N PHE A 24 6.90 -8.86 -6.94
CA PHE A 24 6.56 -9.82 -5.87
C PHE A 24 7.67 -10.82 -5.59
N GLU A 25 8.22 -11.46 -6.62
CA GLU A 25 9.27 -12.46 -6.43
C GLU A 25 10.55 -11.85 -5.84
N GLU A 26 10.87 -10.63 -6.22
CA GLU A 26 12.00 -9.91 -5.65
C GLU A 26 11.76 -9.57 -4.18
N PHE A 27 10.57 -9.11 -3.82
CA PHE A 27 10.20 -8.91 -2.41
C PHE A 27 10.33 -10.20 -1.62
N LYS A 28 9.86 -11.31 -2.17
CA LYS A 28 9.93 -12.61 -1.55
C LYS A 28 11.37 -13.04 -1.29
N SER A 29 12.27 -12.78 -2.24
CA SER A 29 13.69 -13.08 -2.09
C SER A 29 14.36 -12.26 -0.98
N HIS A 30 13.76 -11.15 -0.55
CA HIS A 30 14.23 -10.32 0.55
C HIS A 30 13.50 -10.58 1.87
N GLY A 31 12.80 -11.72 1.98
CA GLY A 31 12.19 -12.16 3.23
C GLY A 31 10.75 -11.68 3.44
N VAL A 32 10.13 -11.13 2.43
CA VAL A 32 8.71 -10.73 2.50
C VAL A 32 7.83 -11.93 2.19
N ASP A 33 6.91 -12.24 3.08
CA ASP A 33 6.02 -13.39 2.93
C ASP A 33 4.79 -13.06 2.11
N GLN A 34 4.27 -11.85 2.23
CA GLN A 34 3.02 -11.45 1.59
C GLN A 34 3.00 -9.95 1.31
N ILE A 35 2.41 -9.57 0.18
CA ILE A 35 2.14 -8.17 -0.15
C ILE A 35 0.64 -7.94 -0.07
N ILE A 36 0.26 -6.90 0.69
CA ILE A 36 -1.13 -6.58 0.96
C ILE A 36 -1.45 -5.18 0.43
N CYS A 37 -2.52 -5.08 -0.35
CA CYS A 37 -3.06 -3.81 -0.81
C CYS A 37 -4.34 -3.48 -0.05
N LEU A 38 -4.34 -2.36 0.65
CA LEU A 38 -5.48 -1.89 1.41
C LEU A 38 -6.13 -0.68 0.74
N SER A 39 -7.44 -0.66 0.70
CA SER A 39 -8.20 0.49 0.25
C SER A 39 -9.54 0.56 0.99
N VAL A 40 -10.06 1.76 1.15
CA VAL A 40 -11.42 1.99 1.68
C VAL A 40 -12.41 1.73 0.54
N ASN A 41 -12.53 0.47 0.20
CA ASN A 41 -13.46 -0.07 -0.79
C ASN A 41 -13.98 -1.40 -0.25
N ASP A 42 -15.15 -1.82 -0.70
CA ASP A 42 -15.70 -3.11 -0.30
C ASP A 42 -14.99 -4.28 -0.98
N ALA A 43 -15.27 -5.48 -0.49
CA ALA A 43 -14.64 -6.71 -0.99
C ALA A 43 -14.95 -6.99 -2.46
N PHE A 44 -16.14 -6.66 -2.91
CA PHE A 44 -16.55 -6.91 -4.30
C PHE A 44 -15.80 -6.00 -5.27
N VAL A 45 -15.66 -4.73 -4.91
CA VAL A 45 -14.90 -3.77 -5.72
C VAL A 45 -13.43 -4.17 -5.77
N MET A 46 -12.84 -4.52 -4.64
CA MET A 46 -11.44 -4.94 -4.57
C MET A 46 -11.18 -6.20 -5.39
N PHE A 47 -12.09 -7.17 -5.33
CA PHE A 47 -12.00 -8.38 -6.14
C PHE A 47 -12.04 -8.06 -7.64
N GLN A 48 -12.99 -7.26 -8.08
CA GLN A 48 -13.12 -6.90 -9.48
C GLN A 48 -11.93 -6.07 -9.98
N TRP A 49 -11.42 -5.20 -9.14
CA TRP A 49 -10.24 -4.40 -9.48
C TRP A 49 -9.01 -5.28 -9.68
N SER A 50 -8.76 -6.20 -8.76
CA SER A 50 -7.67 -7.18 -8.89
C SER A 50 -7.81 -7.99 -10.19
N LYS A 51 -9.01 -8.44 -10.48
CA LYS A 51 -9.31 -9.21 -11.70
C LYS A 51 -9.08 -8.37 -12.96
N HIS A 52 -9.53 -7.13 -12.94
CA HIS A 52 -9.36 -6.20 -14.07
C HIS A 52 -7.87 -5.93 -14.35
N LEU A 53 -7.06 -5.74 -13.32
CA LEU A 53 -5.62 -5.51 -13.47
C LEU A 53 -4.83 -6.80 -13.72
N GLY A 54 -5.44 -7.95 -13.52
CA GLY A 54 -4.77 -9.23 -13.68
C GLY A 54 -3.69 -9.51 -12.64
N THR A 55 -3.85 -8.94 -11.43
CA THR A 55 -2.87 -9.17 -10.35
C THR A 55 -2.95 -10.60 -9.85
N LYS A 56 -1.79 -11.18 -9.52
CA LYS A 56 -1.69 -12.59 -9.14
C LYS A 56 -1.17 -12.80 -7.73
N ASN A 57 -0.42 -11.84 -7.21
CA ASN A 57 0.39 -12.03 -6.01
C ASN A 57 0.07 -11.04 -4.90
N ILE A 58 -0.95 -10.23 -5.07
CA ILE A 58 -1.31 -9.19 -4.11
C ILE A 58 -2.56 -9.64 -3.35
N PHE A 59 -2.46 -9.67 -2.03
CA PHE A 59 -3.62 -9.89 -1.17
C PHE A 59 -4.40 -8.57 -1.07
N MET A 60 -5.65 -8.59 -1.52
CA MET A 60 -6.50 -7.41 -1.47
C MET A 60 -7.22 -7.36 -0.13
N LEU A 61 -6.96 -6.32 0.65
CA LEU A 61 -7.57 -6.12 1.96
C LEU A 61 -8.63 -5.02 1.86
N PRO A 62 -9.91 -5.39 1.83
CA PRO A 62 -10.98 -4.40 1.75
C PRO A 62 -11.24 -3.78 3.12
N ASP A 63 -11.12 -2.48 3.21
CA ASP A 63 -11.44 -1.72 4.42
C ASP A 63 -12.67 -0.85 4.15
N GLY A 64 -13.78 -1.50 3.79
CA GLY A 64 -14.98 -0.81 3.30
C GLY A 64 -15.57 0.22 4.27
N ASN A 65 -15.45 -0.02 5.57
CA ASN A 65 -15.92 0.92 6.58
C ASN A 65 -14.86 1.94 7.01
N GLY A 66 -13.64 1.85 6.48
CA GLY A 66 -12.55 2.74 6.86
C GLY A 66 -12.06 2.57 8.29
N GLU A 67 -12.42 1.47 8.94
CA GLU A 67 -12.10 1.27 10.36
C GLU A 67 -10.60 1.11 10.60
N PHE A 68 -9.95 0.24 9.83
CA PHE A 68 -8.51 0.04 9.92
C PHE A 68 -7.76 1.33 9.56
N THR A 69 -8.17 1.96 8.48
CA THR A 69 -7.58 3.22 8.00
C THR A 69 -7.69 4.31 9.06
N ARG A 70 -8.84 4.43 9.71
CA ARG A 70 -9.05 5.39 10.80
C ARG A 70 -8.12 5.09 11.99
N LYS A 71 -8.02 3.82 12.39
CA LYS A 71 -7.16 3.41 13.51
C LYS A 71 -5.68 3.64 13.22
N MET A 72 -5.29 3.55 11.97
CA MET A 72 -3.93 3.88 11.53
C MET A 72 -3.65 5.38 11.47
N GLY A 73 -4.67 6.21 11.66
CA GLY A 73 -4.52 7.66 11.51
C GLY A 73 -4.36 8.13 10.07
N MET A 74 -4.82 7.31 9.11
CA MET A 74 -4.63 7.56 7.68
C MET A 74 -5.93 7.84 6.93
N LEU A 75 -7.04 7.98 7.64
CA LEU A 75 -8.32 8.28 7.02
C LEU A 75 -8.40 9.77 6.70
N VAL A 76 -8.68 10.09 5.45
CA VAL A 76 -8.79 11.46 4.98
C VAL A 76 -10.07 11.65 4.17
N GLU A 77 -10.55 12.88 4.14
CA GLU A 77 -11.66 13.26 3.28
C GLU A 77 -11.14 13.53 1.87
N LYS A 78 -11.83 12.98 0.89
CA LYS A 78 -11.57 13.22 -0.54
C LYS A 78 -12.85 13.58 -1.26
N SER A 79 -13.70 14.37 -0.60
CA SER A 79 -14.96 14.85 -1.17
C SER A 79 -14.73 15.80 -2.34
N ASN A 80 -13.58 16.47 -2.40
CA ASN A 80 -13.17 17.26 -3.56
C ASN A 80 -13.11 16.45 -4.86
N LEU A 81 -12.94 15.12 -4.77
CA LEU A 81 -12.93 14.21 -5.91
C LEU A 81 -14.23 13.39 -6.00
N GLY A 82 -15.16 13.59 -5.09
CA GLY A 82 -16.38 12.80 -5.02
C GLY A 82 -16.17 11.41 -4.42
N PHE A 83 -15.07 11.19 -3.70
CA PHE A 83 -14.74 9.87 -3.16
C PHE A 83 -15.23 9.66 -1.71
N GLY A 84 -15.55 10.72 -0.99
CA GLY A 84 -15.83 10.64 0.44
C GLY A 84 -14.57 10.34 1.25
N MET A 85 -14.72 9.54 2.31
CA MET A 85 -13.61 9.19 3.19
C MET A 85 -12.79 8.05 2.58
N ARG A 86 -11.48 8.24 2.49
CA ARG A 86 -10.55 7.29 1.88
C ARG A 86 -9.27 7.18 2.68
N SER A 87 -8.42 6.21 2.32
CA SER A 87 -7.09 6.10 2.89
C SER A 87 -6.15 7.10 2.25
N TRP A 88 -5.29 7.69 3.07
CA TRP A 88 -4.08 8.34 2.55
C TRP A 88 -3.17 7.28 1.92
N ARG A 89 -2.27 7.73 1.05
CA ARG A 89 -1.34 6.82 0.36
C ARG A 89 -0.10 6.62 1.21
N TYR A 90 0.19 5.37 1.54
CA TYR A 90 1.39 5.00 2.30
C TYR A 90 1.77 3.56 2.05
N SER A 91 2.96 3.18 2.49
CA SER A 91 3.39 1.78 2.55
C SER A 91 4.05 1.51 3.89
N MET A 92 4.03 0.27 4.34
CA MET A 92 4.70 -0.13 5.57
C MET A 92 5.19 -1.56 5.50
N LEU A 93 6.33 -1.78 6.16
CA LEU A 93 6.89 -3.10 6.41
C LEU A 93 6.48 -3.52 7.81
N VAL A 94 5.79 -4.65 7.90
CA VAL A 94 5.26 -5.15 9.18
C VAL A 94 5.85 -6.52 9.46
N ASN A 95 6.39 -6.72 10.65
CA ASN A 95 6.93 -7.98 11.10
C ASN A 95 6.32 -8.34 12.45
N ASP A 96 5.58 -9.45 12.47
CA ASP A 96 4.94 -9.95 13.69
C ASP A 96 4.15 -8.84 14.41
N MET A 97 3.25 -8.21 13.68
CA MET A 97 2.36 -7.14 14.16
C MET A 97 3.06 -5.83 14.51
N VAL A 98 4.36 -5.72 14.27
CA VAL A 98 5.15 -4.51 14.53
C VAL A 98 5.48 -3.82 13.21
N ILE A 99 5.20 -2.52 13.12
CA ILE A 99 5.58 -1.71 11.98
C ILE A 99 7.06 -1.36 12.10
N GLU A 100 7.88 -1.89 11.21
CA GLU A 100 9.33 -1.65 11.23
C GLU A 100 9.72 -0.42 10.43
N LYS A 101 8.97 -0.13 9.37
CA LYS A 101 9.20 1.04 8.51
C LYS A 101 7.90 1.47 7.88
N MET A 102 7.72 2.78 7.76
CA MET A 102 6.55 3.35 7.14
C MET A 102 6.95 4.51 6.23
N PHE A 103 6.42 4.51 5.02
CA PHE A 103 6.59 5.59 4.06
C PHE A 103 5.23 6.23 3.80
N VAL A 104 5.04 7.43 4.32
CA VAL A 104 3.80 8.18 4.16
C VAL A 104 4.01 9.25 3.12
N GLU A 105 3.12 9.34 2.14
CA GLU A 105 3.22 10.40 1.15
C GLU A 105 3.10 11.78 1.80
N PRO A 106 3.83 12.77 1.27
CA PRO A 106 3.81 14.12 1.85
C PRO A 106 2.47 14.81 1.67
N ASP A 107 2.29 15.93 2.37
CA ASP A 107 1.11 16.80 2.28
C ASP A 107 -0.17 16.16 2.77
N PHE A 108 -0.08 15.30 3.78
CA PHE A 108 -1.22 14.66 4.42
C PHE A 108 -2.26 15.70 4.83
N ALA A 109 -3.43 15.60 4.22
CA ALA A 109 -4.52 16.54 4.49
C ALA A 109 -5.85 16.03 3.94
N ASP A 110 -6.94 16.48 4.54
CA ASP A 110 -8.26 16.35 3.94
C ASP A 110 -8.32 17.20 2.67
N ASN A 111 -8.98 16.69 1.66
CA ASN A 111 -9.18 17.36 0.37
C ASN A 111 -7.88 17.90 -0.23
N CYS A 112 -6.81 17.14 -0.09
CA CYS A 112 -5.52 17.49 -0.69
C CYS A 112 -5.69 17.72 -2.19
N PRO A 113 -5.21 18.85 -2.72
CA PRO A 113 -5.41 19.17 -4.14
C PRO A 113 -4.58 18.31 -5.08
N THR A 114 -3.61 17.59 -4.57
CA THR A 114 -2.73 16.71 -5.35
C THR A 114 -2.88 15.26 -4.90
N ASP A 115 -2.35 14.33 -5.70
CA ASP A 115 -2.27 12.92 -5.36
C ASP A 115 -0.79 12.52 -5.33
N PRO A 116 -0.08 12.80 -4.21
CA PRO A 116 1.35 12.53 -4.16
C PRO A 116 1.67 11.05 -4.24
N PHE A 117 2.70 10.73 -5.02
CA PHE A 117 3.19 9.39 -5.20
C PHE A 117 4.71 9.42 -5.39
N GLN A 118 5.44 9.58 -4.28
CA GLN A 118 6.89 9.78 -4.28
C GLN A 118 7.64 8.79 -3.40
N SER A 119 7.02 8.27 -2.35
CA SER A 119 7.72 7.53 -1.30
C SER A 119 7.10 6.19 -0.93
N SER A 120 5.85 5.95 -1.29
CA SER A 120 5.15 4.70 -0.94
C SER A 120 5.19 3.65 -2.06
N ASP A 121 5.93 3.92 -3.12
CA ASP A 121 6.06 3.03 -4.26
C ASP A 121 6.90 1.79 -3.93
N ALA A 122 6.73 0.77 -4.76
CA ALA A 122 7.42 -0.51 -4.57
C ALA A 122 8.93 -0.39 -4.64
N ASP A 123 9.44 0.43 -5.54
CA ASP A 123 10.89 0.61 -5.69
C ASP A 123 11.53 1.25 -4.46
N THR A 124 10.85 2.19 -3.82
CA THR A 124 11.31 2.81 -2.57
C THR A 124 11.38 1.78 -1.44
N MET A 125 10.34 0.95 -1.28
CA MET A 125 10.35 -0.10 -0.28
C MET A 125 11.44 -1.14 -0.59
N MET A 126 11.62 -1.49 -1.85
CA MET A 126 12.67 -2.42 -2.26
C MET A 126 14.05 -1.88 -1.94
N ALA A 127 14.30 -0.61 -2.19
CA ALA A 127 15.56 0.03 -1.85
C ALA A 127 15.84 -0.02 -0.34
N PHE A 128 14.82 0.19 0.48
CA PHE A 128 14.93 0.04 1.92
C PHE A 128 15.28 -1.39 2.32
N LEU A 129 14.63 -2.38 1.75
CA LEU A 129 14.89 -3.79 2.03
C LEU A 129 16.31 -4.19 1.64
N LYS A 130 16.80 -3.72 0.52
CA LYS A 130 18.18 -3.96 0.08
C LYS A 130 19.19 -3.33 1.03
N GLY A 131 18.92 -2.14 1.51
CA GLY A 131 19.76 -1.48 2.50
C GLY A 131 19.77 -2.21 3.85
N SER A 132 18.66 -2.83 4.25
CA SER A 132 18.55 -3.57 5.51
C SER A 132 19.18 -4.97 5.45
N THR A 133 19.66 -5.42 4.29
CA THR A 133 20.34 -6.72 4.14
C THR A 133 21.86 -6.62 4.32
N SER A 134 22.36 -5.56 4.94
CA SER A 134 23.77 -5.39 5.26
C SER A 134 24.27 -6.54 6.14
N PRO A 135 25.57 -6.92 6.03
CA PRO A 135 26.13 -8.00 6.85
C PRO A 135 25.87 -7.80 8.34
N GLY A 136 25.37 -8.85 9.00
CA GLY A 136 25.07 -8.83 10.43
C GLY A 136 23.69 -8.33 10.80
N ILE A 137 22.89 -7.90 9.85
CA ILE A 137 21.50 -7.48 10.09
C ILE A 137 20.58 -8.61 9.66
N ALA A 138 19.75 -9.07 10.59
CA ALA A 138 18.73 -10.08 10.27
C ALA A 138 17.71 -9.51 9.29
N LYS A 139 17.34 -10.31 8.30
CA LYS A 139 16.28 -9.93 7.38
C LYS A 139 14.94 -9.90 8.12
N PRO A 140 14.11 -8.90 7.87
CA PRO A 140 12.75 -8.92 8.39
C PRO A 140 11.96 -10.04 7.73
N HIS A 141 11.22 -10.80 8.52
CA HIS A 141 10.23 -11.75 8.07
C HIS A 141 8.89 -11.04 8.12
N ALA A 142 8.50 -10.42 7.02
CA ALA A 142 7.49 -9.38 7.15
C ALA A 142 6.49 -9.37 6.01
N PHE A 143 5.33 -8.81 6.31
CA PHE A 143 4.43 -8.32 5.28
C PHE A 143 4.96 -6.98 4.80
N VAL A 144 4.94 -6.79 3.51
CA VAL A 144 5.14 -5.47 2.95
C VAL A 144 3.78 -4.87 2.69
N GLY A 145 3.63 -3.84 3.33
CA GLY A 145 2.43 -3.27 3.11
C GLY A 145 2.56 -1.93 2.62
#